data_cd9688c669e29452a6574f47606527e5
#
_entry.id   cd9688c669e29452a6574f47606527e5
#
_cell.length_a   1.000
_cell.length_b   1.000
_cell.length_c   1.000
_cell.angle_alpha   90.00
_cell.angle_beta   90.00
_cell.angle_gamma   90.00
#
_symmetry.space_group_name_H-M   'P 1'
#
loop_
_entity.id
_entity.type
_entity.pdbx_description
1 polymer ?
#
loop_
_entity_poly.entity_id
_entity_poly.type
_entity_poly.pdbx_seq_one_letter_code
_entity_poly.pdbx_strand_id
1 'polypeptide(L)'
;MIVTPNPLGLLNDMLPRPDPNRKARHYAEGFWRNETICDLAVARANDAPDAPAVRDWHRSLSYAEFVAAADALAEDLARNGLVAGDRVAVWLPARIETAVAILACARNGYVVSPGLQRDHTVAQVLELLGRMSAAAVVLQPGFGADADRRDIKPGLSELSCLRCIYRLADVEESDLLFGLSEDDGSERPVSDPDTVVYLPFTSGTTGEPKGVLHTDNTLLANARTIAADWHFSSASRIYTMSPLSHNLGFGALISAIAVGGELILHDLPKGESLLSRLRDTGTTFLFGVPTHAIDLLAELRRDGGELPDLAGFRISGAAVPDAVCAELLDHGITPQSGYGMTEACSHHYTLPDDPPARITGTSGTACSGYEVRVFAQDDPNREAAVNEIGQIGGRGS
;
A
#
# COMPACT_ATOMS: atom_id res chain seq x y z
N MET A 1 8.69 14.46 38.99
CA MET A 1 9.31 13.91 37.76
C MET A 1 8.22 13.12 37.06
N ILE A 2 7.52 13.74 36.10
CA ILE A 2 6.47 13.06 35.33
C ILE A 2 7.20 12.26 34.27
N VAL A 3 7.26 10.95 34.44
CA VAL A 3 7.75 10.03 33.41
C VAL A 3 6.73 10.05 32.27
N THR A 4 7.03 10.76 31.18
CA THR A 4 6.28 10.61 29.94
C THR A 4 6.40 9.17 29.47
N PRO A 5 5.30 8.43 29.26
CA PRO A 5 5.39 7.07 28.76
C PRO A 5 6.14 7.08 27.43
N ASN A 6 7.11 6.18 27.29
CA ASN A 6 7.79 5.94 26.02
C ASN A 6 6.72 5.54 24.99
N PRO A 7 6.46 6.33 23.93
CA PRO A 7 5.42 6.00 22.94
C PRO A 7 5.66 4.67 22.22
N LEU A 8 6.92 4.21 22.15
CA LEU A 8 7.28 2.88 21.68
C LEU A 8 6.80 1.76 22.61
N GLY A 9 6.82 1.97 23.94
CA GLY A 9 6.27 1.03 24.90
C GLY A 9 4.79 0.78 24.67
N LEU A 10 4.02 1.84 24.43
CA LEU A 10 2.58 1.72 24.20
C LEU A 10 2.24 0.98 22.91
N LEU A 11 2.94 1.24 21.79
CA LEU A 11 2.70 0.52 20.53
C LEU A 11 3.17 -0.95 20.59
N ASN A 12 4.33 -1.22 21.16
CA ASN A 12 4.83 -2.58 21.33
C ASN A 12 4.03 -3.39 22.36
N ASP A 13 3.42 -2.73 23.36
CA ASP A 13 2.57 -3.40 24.35
C ASP A 13 1.12 -3.59 23.87
N MET A 14 0.67 -2.79 22.89
CA MET A 14 -0.67 -2.92 22.27
C MET A 14 -0.71 -3.92 21.12
N LEU A 15 0.45 -4.33 20.57
CA LEU A 15 0.51 -5.36 19.55
C LEU A 15 0.15 -6.72 20.17
N PRO A 16 -0.83 -7.45 19.61
CA PRO A 16 -0.88 -8.87 19.83
C PRO A 16 0.45 -9.45 19.29
N ARG A 17 1.37 -9.74 20.18
CA ARG A 17 2.64 -10.39 19.78
C ARG A 17 2.27 -11.67 19.04
N PRO A 18 2.78 -11.88 17.82
CA PRO A 18 2.54 -13.12 17.12
C PRO A 18 3.00 -14.25 18.04
N ASP A 19 2.19 -15.30 18.14
CA ASP A 19 2.57 -16.52 18.85
C ASP A 19 3.99 -16.91 18.42
N PRO A 20 4.96 -17.02 19.34
CA PRO A 20 6.35 -17.34 19.00
C PRO A 20 6.49 -18.59 18.12
N ASN A 21 5.60 -19.58 18.29
CA ASN A 21 5.60 -20.79 17.47
C ASN A 21 5.14 -20.49 16.04
N ARG A 22 4.15 -19.61 15.86
CA ARG A 22 3.72 -19.18 14.52
C ARG A 22 4.82 -18.36 13.83
N LYS A 23 5.44 -17.43 14.54
CA LYS A 23 6.58 -16.66 14.03
C LYS A 23 7.70 -17.60 13.54
N ALA A 24 8.12 -18.54 14.39
CA ALA A 24 9.16 -19.51 14.03
C ALA A 24 8.76 -20.38 12.82
N ARG A 25 7.49 -20.76 12.73
CA ARG A 25 6.94 -21.50 11.59
C ARG A 25 7.02 -20.67 10.29
N HIS A 26 6.59 -19.38 10.31
CA HIS A 26 6.64 -18.54 9.12
C HIS A 26 8.06 -18.33 8.60
N TYR A 27 9.06 -18.21 9.48
CA TYR A 27 10.46 -18.19 9.09
C TYR A 27 10.91 -19.53 8.51
N ALA A 28 10.56 -20.64 9.15
CA ALA A 28 10.95 -21.99 8.68
C ALA A 28 10.34 -22.33 7.31
N GLU A 29 9.11 -21.87 7.03
CA GLU A 29 8.41 -22.06 5.77
C GLU A 29 8.83 -21.03 4.69
N GLY A 30 9.65 -20.02 5.05
CA GLY A 30 10.16 -19.02 4.13
C GLY A 30 9.20 -17.88 3.78
N PHE A 31 8.04 -17.80 4.45
CA PHE A 31 7.13 -16.66 4.30
C PHE A 31 7.73 -15.38 4.90
N TRP A 32 8.31 -15.51 6.09
CA TRP A 32 9.04 -14.42 6.75
C TRP A 32 10.53 -14.57 6.50
N ARG A 33 11.21 -13.42 6.28
CA ARG A 33 12.64 -13.37 5.98
C ARG A 33 13.31 -12.21 6.72
N ASN A 34 14.64 -12.29 6.88
CA ASN A 34 15.43 -11.23 7.48
C ASN A 34 15.78 -10.16 6.44
N GLU A 35 14.76 -9.60 5.78
CA GLU A 35 14.90 -8.52 4.81
C GLU A 35 13.69 -7.58 4.89
N THR A 36 13.93 -6.30 4.77
CA THR A 36 12.93 -5.23 4.81
C THR A 36 12.54 -4.76 3.40
N ILE A 37 11.47 -3.98 3.30
CA ILE A 37 11.09 -3.28 2.05
C ILE A 37 12.25 -2.39 1.56
N CYS A 38 12.96 -1.73 2.50
CA CYS A 38 14.11 -0.89 2.17
C CYS A 38 15.27 -1.71 1.61
N ASP A 39 15.60 -2.87 2.22
CA ASP A 39 16.68 -3.74 1.73
C ASP A 39 16.44 -4.20 0.29
N LEU A 40 15.20 -4.52 -0.07
CA LEU A 40 14.84 -4.93 -1.43
C LEU A 40 14.99 -3.78 -2.43
N ALA A 41 14.56 -2.58 -2.08
CA ALA A 41 14.71 -1.40 -2.92
C ALA A 41 16.19 -1.05 -3.14
N VAL A 42 17.01 -1.09 -2.07
CA VAL A 42 18.46 -0.85 -2.13
C VAL A 42 19.17 -1.92 -2.95
N ALA A 43 18.85 -3.19 -2.73
CA ALA A 43 19.42 -4.28 -3.54
C ALA A 43 19.13 -4.08 -5.03
N ARG A 44 17.91 -3.65 -5.37
CA ARG A 44 17.55 -3.37 -6.77
C ARG A 44 18.26 -2.14 -7.32
N ALA A 45 18.41 -1.07 -6.53
CA ALA A 45 19.17 0.11 -6.90
C ALA A 45 20.65 -0.20 -7.19
N ASN A 46 21.25 -1.12 -6.43
CA ASN A 46 22.63 -1.57 -6.64
C ASN A 46 22.76 -2.46 -7.88
N ASP A 47 21.79 -3.34 -8.13
CA ASP A 47 21.81 -4.30 -9.23
C ASP A 47 21.44 -3.66 -10.57
N ALA A 48 20.46 -2.76 -10.57
CA ALA A 48 19.95 -2.09 -11.77
C ALA A 48 19.54 -0.64 -11.44
N PRO A 49 20.49 0.30 -11.24
CA PRO A 49 20.24 1.65 -10.77
C PRO A 49 19.29 2.44 -11.65
N ASP A 50 19.36 2.25 -12.97
CA ASP A 50 18.53 2.99 -13.94
C ASP A 50 17.16 2.32 -14.20
N ALA A 51 16.86 1.18 -13.55
CA ALA A 51 15.58 0.53 -13.71
C ALA A 51 14.46 1.42 -13.13
N PRO A 52 13.30 1.57 -13.83
CA PRO A 52 12.20 2.39 -13.33
C PRO A 52 11.62 1.79 -12.05
N ALA A 53 11.41 2.63 -11.04
CA ALA A 53 10.88 2.24 -9.73
C ALA A 53 9.45 2.74 -9.51
N VAL A 54 9.23 4.03 -9.67
CA VAL A 54 7.92 4.67 -9.43
C VAL A 54 7.69 5.82 -10.41
N ARG A 55 6.45 5.93 -10.89
CA ARG A 55 6.05 6.95 -11.87
C ARG A 55 4.70 7.55 -11.48
N ASP A 56 4.60 8.89 -11.56
CA ASP A 56 3.34 9.62 -11.65
C ASP A 56 3.11 10.14 -13.09
N TRP A 57 2.14 11.02 -13.30
CA TRP A 57 1.89 11.60 -14.63
C TRP A 57 3.06 12.43 -15.13
N HIS A 58 3.67 13.18 -14.23
CA HIS A 58 4.66 14.20 -14.55
C HIS A 58 6.10 13.68 -14.51
N ARG A 59 6.37 12.67 -13.66
CA ARG A 59 7.74 12.27 -13.31
C ARG A 59 7.89 10.76 -13.24
N SER A 60 9.13 10.30 -13.38
CA SER A 60 9.54 8.93 -13.16
C SER A 60 10.85 8.92 -12.39
N LEU A 61 10.98 8.06 -11.40
CA LEU A 61 12.23 7.80 -10.70
C LEU A 61 12.73 6.41 -11.03
N SER A 62 14.05 6.32 -11.28
CA SER A 62 14.75 5.04 -11.25
C SER A 62 14.88 4.52 -9.81
N TYR A 63 15.30 3.25 -9.64
CA TYR A 63 15.54 2.71 -8.30
C TYR A 63 16.64 3.47 -7.56
N ALA A 64 17.71 3.91 -8.25
CA ALA A 64 18.75 4.74 -7.62
C ALA A 64 18.17 6.07 -7.12
N GLU A 65 17.40 6.77 -7.95
CA GLU A 65 16.77 8.03 -7.57
C GLU A 65 15.71 7.86 -6.48
N PHE A 66 14.93 6.78 -6.53
CA PHE A 66 13.91 6.48 -5.53
C PHE A 66 14.52 6.23 -4.15
N VAL A 67 15.61 5.45 -4.09
CA VAL A 67 16.36 5.21 -2.85
C VAL A 67 17.03 6.50 -2.36
N ALA A 68 17.69 7.27 -3.23
CA ALA A 68 18.33 8.53 -2.85
C ALA A 68 17.31 9.57 -2.32
N ALA A 69 16.12 9.66 -2.93
CA ALA A 69 15.05 10.53 -2.42
C ALA A 69 14.54 10.07 -1.04
N ALA A 70 14.40 8.77 -0.84
CA ALA A 70 14.02 8.20 0.46
C ALA A 70 15.09 8.43 1.53
N ASP A 71 16.37 8.28 1.18
CA ASP A 71 17.50 8.57 2.06
C ASP A 71 17.47 10.03 2.49
N ALA A 72 17.32 10.97 1.56
CA ALA A 72 17.26 12.42 1.85
C ALA A 72 16.13 12.76 2.85
N LEU A 73 14.94 12.22 2.66
CA LEU A 73 13.84 12.44 3.59
C LEU A 73 14.10 11.78 4.96
N ALA A 74 14.61 10.55 4.97
CA ALA A 74 14.90 9.82 6.21
C ALA A 74 15.94 10.53 7.06
N GLU A 75 16.98 11.07 6.43
CA GLU A 75 18.02 11.87 7.11
C GLU A 75 17.46 13.20 7.64
N ASP A 76 16.60 13.87 6.87
CA ASP A 76 15.97 15.11 7.35
C ASP A 76 15.04 14.85 8.53
N LEU A 77 14.25 13.77 8.49
CA LEU A 77 13.43 13.33 9.63
C LEU A 77 14.30 13.04 10.86
N ALA A 78 15.43 12.36 10.69
CA ALA A 78 16.38 12.08 11.78
C ALA A 78 16.99 13.36 12.35
N ARG A 79 17.40 14.32 11.50
CA ARG A 79 17.90 15.65 11.94
C ARG A 79 16.85 16.43 12.74
N ASN A 80 15.57 16.22 12.43
CA ASN A 80 14.44 16.79 13.19
C ASN A 80 14.09 15.98 14.45
N GLY A 81 14.94 15.02 14.83
CA GLY A 81 14.86 14.28 16.10
C GLY A 81 13.86 13.12 16.10
N LEU A 82 13.44 12.60 14.94
CA LEU A 82 12.65 11.38 14.89
C LEU A 82 13.54 10.17 15.20
N VAL A 83 12.96 9.19 15.87
CA VAL A 83 13.59 7.91 16.21
C VAL A 83 12.73 6.75 15.74
N ALA A 84 13.30 5.55 15.62
CA ALA A 84 12.57 4.35 15.23
C ALA A 84 11.27 4.20 16.05
N GLY A 85 10.17 3.87 15.37
CA GLY A 85 8.81 3.78 15.93
C GLY A 85 8.05 5.11 15.98
N ASP A 86 8.65 6.26 15.67
CA ASP A 86 7.92 7.51 15.49
C ASP A 86 6.99 7.42 14.26
N ARG A 87 5.80 8.03 14.36
CA ARG A 87 4.78 7.96 13.32
C ARG A 87 4.92 9.15 12.37
N VAL A 88 4.97 8.82 11.09
CA VAL A 88 5.00 9.80 9.99
C VAL A 88 3.68 9.68 9.23
N ALA A 89 2.85 10.71 9.33
CA ALA A 89 1.58 10.77 8.60
C ALA A 89 1.80 11.33 7.20
N VAL A 90 1.06 10.79 6.21
CA VAL A 90 1.10 11.26 4.83
C VAL A 90 -0.32 11.58 4.37
N TRP A 91 -0.56 12.83 3.96
CA TRP A 91 -1.84 13.31 3.45
C TRP A 91 -1.65 13.99 2.10
N LEU A 92 -1.54 13.17 1.07
CA LEU A 92 -1.18 13.57 -0.28
C LEU A 92 -2.14 12.95 -1.31
N PRO A 93 -2.34 13.58 -2.46
CA PRO A 93 -2.91 12.92 -3.65
C PRO A 93 -1.98 11.81 -4.14
N ALA A 94 -2.36 11.14 -5.23
CA ALA A 94 -1.50 10.16 -5.91
C ALA A 94 -0.29 10.90 -6.51
N ARG A 95 0.88 10.76 -5.86
CA ARG A 95 2.15 11.37 -6.29
C ARG A 95 3.34 10.59 -5.73
N ILE A 96 4.47 10.68 -6.42
CA ILE A 96 5.71 9.94 -6.10
C ILE A 96 6.14 10.12 -4.65
N GLU A 97 6.00 11.32 -4.07
CA GLU A 97 6.43 11.62 -2.71
C GLU A 97 5.74 10.75 -1.65
N THR A 98 4.56 10.22 -1.94
CA THR A 98 3.93 9.24 -1.04
C THR A 98 4.74 7.94 -0.98
N ALA A 99 5.21 7.44 -2.12
CA ALA A 99 6.07 6.25 -2.18
C ALA A 99 7.44 6.51 -1.54
N VAL A 100 8.02 7.69 -1.78
CA VAL A 100 9.28 8.13 -1.15
C VAL A 100 9.15 8.17 0.37
N ALA A 101 8.06 8.74 0.91
CA ALA A 101 7.83 8.80 2.35
C ALA A 101 7.65 7.39 2.97
N ILE A 102 7.02 6.46 2.26
CA ILE A 102 6.88 5.06 2.69
C ILE A 102 8.26 4.40 2.79
N LEU A 103 9.09 4.55 1.76
CA LEU A 103 10.44 3.95 1.76
C LEU A 103 11.37 4.60 2.79
N ALA A 104 11.30 5.93 2.96
CA ALA A 104 12.06 6.66 3.97
C ALA A 104 11.73 6.20 5.40
N CYS A 105 10.45 5.92 5.67
CA CYS A 105 10.03 5.38 6.96
C CYS A 105 10.56 3.97 7.18
N ALA A 106 10.47 3.09 6.18
CA ALA A 106 11.01 1.73 6.26
C ALA A 106 12.53 1.74 6.50
N ARG A 107 13.28 2.70 5.89
CA ARG A 107 14.72 2.86 6.07
C ARG A 107 15.15 3.06 7.52
N ASN A 108 14.42 3.88 8.26
CA ASN A 108 14.79 4.28 9.63
C ASN A 108 13.91 3.63 10.71
N GLY A 109 13.07 2.67 10.35
CA GLY A 109 12.15 2.03 11.29
C GLY A 109 11.07 2.96 11.83
N TYR A 110 10.71 4.03 11.09
CA TYR A 110 9.55 4.85 11.39
C TYR A 110 8.27 4.14 10.97
N VAL A 111 7.16 4.50 11.61
CA VAL A 111 5.84 3.94 11.27
C VAL A 111 5.12 4.89 10.33
N VAL A 112 5.03 4.54 9.04
CA VAL A 112 4.28 5.34 8.08
C VAL A 112 2.78 5.14 8.24
N SER A 113 2.03 6.25 8.21
CA SER A 113 0.56 6.25 8.17
C SER A 113 0.07 7.07 6.95
N PRO A 114 -0.01 6.45 5.76
CA PRO A 114 -0.52 7.13 4.57
C PRO A 114 -2.05 7.08 4.47
N GLY A 115 -2.73 6.49 5.44
CA GLY A 115 -4.19 6.25 5.46
C GLY A 115 -5.05 7.51 5.61
N LEU A 116 -4.49 8.71 5.43
CA LEU A 116 -5.22 9.96 5.38
C LEU A 116 -5.73 10.18 3.95
N GLN A 117 -7.03 9.99 3.75
CA GLN A 117 -7.65 9.95 2.43
C GLN A 117 -8.20 11.32 2.02
N ARG A 118 -8.58 11.47 0.74
CA ARG A 118 -9.13 12.69 0.18
C ARG A 118 -10.50 13.08 0.77
N ASP A 119 -11.27 12.12 1.21
CA ASP A 119 -12.60 12.33 1.82
C ASP A 119 -12.55 12.72 3.31
N HIS A 120 -11.37 12.67 3.92
CA HIS A 120 -11.19 13.22 5.27
C HIS A 120 -11.29 14.74 5.26
N THR A 121 -12.00 15.28 6.24
CA THR A 121 -11.99 16.71 6.55
C THR A 121 -10.72 17.09 7.31
N VAL A 122 -10.37 18.37 7.30
CA VAL A 122 -9.25 18.92 8.10
C VAL A 122 -9.39 18.54 9.58
N ALA A 123 -10.61 18.58 10.13
CA ALA A 123 -10.85 18.22 11.53
C ALA A 123 -10.55 16.74 11.82
N GLN A 124 -10.97 15.84 10.93
CA GLN A 124 -10.69 14.41 11.06
C GLN A 124 -9.20 14.11 10.94
N VAL A 125 -8.49 14.79 10.02
CA VAL A 125 -7.04 14.62 9.88
C VAL A 125 -6.33 15.07 11.16
N LEU A 126 -6.65 16.22 11.72
CA LEU A 126 -6.06 16.70 12.98
C LEU A 126 -6.33 15.74 14.15
N GLU A 127 -7.53 15.19 14.24
CA GLU A 127 -7.87 14.16 15.22
C GLU A 127 -7.01 12.91 15.07
N LEU A 128 -6.88 12.38 13.84
CA LEU A 128 -6.07 11.20 13.56
C LEU A 128 -4.59 11.44 13.85
N LEU A 129 -4.04 12.61 13.49
CA LEU A 129 -2.67 13.00 13.84
C LEU A 129 -2.43 12.99 15.35
N GLY A 130 -3.38 13.52 16.12
CA GLY A 130 -3.34 13.50 17.58
C GLY A 130 -3.42 12.07 18.14
N ARG A 131 -4.37 11.27 17.65
CA ARG A 131 -4.58 9.87 18.11
C ARG A 131 -3.35 8.99 17.88
N MET A 132 -2.72 9.09 16.71
CA MET A 132 -1.48 8.35 16.44
C MET A 132 -0.25 8.99 17.08
N SER A 133 -0.36 10.16 17.68
CA SER A 133 0.78 10.97 18.16
C SER A 133 1.82 11.13 17.06
N ALA A 134 1.41 11.63 15.89
CA ALA A 134 2.30 11.79 14.74
C ALA A 134 3.48 12.72 15.09
N ALA A 135 4.71 12.26 14.83
CA ALA A 135 5.91 13.06 15.02
C ALA A 135 6.20 13.94 13.79
N ALA A 136 5.75 13.50 12.62
CA ALA A 136 5.86 14.27 11.39
C ALA A 136 4.60 14.12 10.54
N VAL A 137 4.33 15.11 9.68
CA VAL A 137 3.30 15.04 8.66
C VAL A 137 3.81 15.58 7.32
N VAL A 138 3.56 14.82 6.26
CA VAL A 138 3.76 15.24 4.87
C VAL A 138 2.40 15.48 4.26
N LEU A 139 2.13 16.69 3.80
CA LEU A 139 0.81 17.08 3.30
C LEU A 139 0.88 18.03 2.10
N GLN A 140 -0.19 18.03 1.30
CA GLN A 140 -0.41 19.03 0.26
C GLN A 140 -1.58 19.94 0.68
N PRO A 141 -1.36 21.27 0.78
CA PRO A 141 -2.45 22.21 1.05
C PRO A 141 -3.57 22.08 0.02
N GLY A 142 -4.82 22.19 0.46
CA GLY A 142 -5.98 22.04 -0.43
C GLY A 142 -6.39 20.61 -0.75
N PHE A 143 -5.63 19.59 -0.33
CA PHE A 143 -6.04 18.20 -0.46
C PHE A 143 -6.91 17.78 0.74
N GLY A 144 -8.13 17.30 0.47
CA GLY A 144 -9.10 16.88 1.49
C GLY A 144 -10.52 17.34 1.19
N ALA A 145 -11.51 16.83 1.93
CA ALA A 145 -12.93 17.08 1.68
C ALA A 145 -13.36 18.55 1.88
N ASP A 146 -12.68 19.29 2.74
CA ASP A 146 -12.94 20.71 3.05
C ASP A 146 -11.67 21.57 3.09
N ALA A 147 -10.55 21.04 2.62
CA ALA A 147 -9.25 21.70 2.71
C ALA A 147 -9.12 22.92 1.74
N ASP A 148 -10.05 23.07 0.80
CA ASP A 148 -10.21 24.24 -0.04
C ASP A 148 -10.81 25.45 0.73
N ARG A 149 -11.49 25.19 1.85
CA ARG A 149 -12.20 26.17 2.66
C ARG A 149 -11.67 26.30 4.09
N ARG A 150 -10.89 25.32 4.54
CA ARG A 150 -10.34 25.26 5.90
C ARG A 150 -8.84 25.02 5.87
N ASP A 151 -8.07 26.01 6.35
CA ASP A 151 -6.62 25.84 6.50
C ASP A 151 -6.33 24.91 7.70
N ILE A 152 -5.52 23.88 7.46
CA ILE A 152 -5.06 22.94 8.48
C ILE A 152 -3.98 23.53 9.42
N LYS A 153 -3.27 24.56 8.97
CA LYS A 153 -2.09 25.12 9.65
C LYS A 153 -2.34 25.51 11.13
N PRO A 154 -3.44 26.18 11.49
CA PRO A 154 -3.68 26.52 12.89
C PRO A 154 -3.76 25.29 13.79
N GLY A 155 -4.51 24.26 13.37
CA GLY A 155 -4.65 23.02 14.13
C GLY A 155 -3.36 22.22 14.26
N LEU A 156 -2.51 22.21 13.22
CA LEU A 156 -1.18 21.56 13.30
C LEU A 156 -0.30 22.20 14.38
N SER A 157 -0.40 23.52 14.58
CA SER A 157 0.37 24.24 15.59
C SER A 157 -0.05 23.91 17.03
N GLU A 158 -1.23 23.32 17.21
CA GLU A 158 -1.75 22.89 18.52
C GLU A 158 -1.31 21.45 18.88
N LEU A 159 -0.81 20.68 17.90
CA LEU A 159 -0.37 19.32 18.11
C LEU A 159 1.07 19.27 18.63
N SER A 160 1.24 19.17 19.93
CA SER A 160 2.55 19.13 20.61
C SER A 160 3.40 17.91 20.27
N CYS A 161 2.82 16.86 19.67
CA CYS A 161 3.53 15.67 19.21
C CYS A 161 4.30 15.90 17.90
N LEU A 162 3.89 16.87 17.05
CA LEU A 162 4.53 17.16 15.78
C LEU A 162 5.86 17.88 16.00
N ARG A 163 6.91 17.33 15.41
CA ARG A 163 8.27 17.92 15.38
C ARG A 163 8.56 18.59 14.04
N CYS A 164 8.04 18.04 12.93
CA CYS A 164 8.20 18.63 11.60
C CYS A 164 6.95 18.47 10.73
N ILE A 165 6.79 19.42 9.82
CA ILE A 165 5.66 19.51 8.91
C ILE A 165 6.21 19.81 7.51
N TYR A 166 6.00 18.89 6.56
CA TYR A 166 6.36 19.06 5.16
C TYR A 166 5.11 19.46 4.37
N ARG A 167 5.13 20.65 3.78
CA ARG A 167 4.04 21.18 2.95
C ARG A 167 4.51 21.19 1.50
N LEU A 168 3.93 20.31 0.70
CA LEU A 168 4.28 20.19 -0.71
C LEU A 168 3.47 21.15 -1.57
N ALA A 169 4.14 21.77 -2.55
CA ALA A 169 3.46 22.49 -3.64
C ALA A 169 2.75 21.50 -4.58
N ASP A 170 1.94 22.02 -5.49
CA ASP A 170 1.34 21.23 -6.57
C ASP A 170 2.41 20.57 -7.43
N VAL A 171 2.12 19.38 -7.97
CA VAL A 171 3.11 18.55 -8.69
C VAL A 171 3.62 19.24 -9.97
N GLU A 172 2.78 20.04 -10.62
CA GLU A 172 3.13 20.75 -11.87
C GLU A 172 4.26 21.77 -11.71
N GLU A 173 4.54 22.22 -10.48
CA GLU A 173 5.48 23.31 -10.20
C GLU A 173 6.76 22.84 -9.50
N SER A 174 6.94 21.54 -9.22
CA SER A 174 7.99 21.13 -8.28
C SER A 174 8.90 20.03 -8.78
N ASP A 175 10.20 20.25 -8.67
CA ASP A 175 11.18 19.21 -8.42
C ASP A 175 10.80 18.42 -7.15
N LEU A 176 11.33 17.19 -6.99
CA LEU A 176 11.13 16.43 -5.76
C LEU A 176 11.49 17.28 -4.55
N LEU A 177 10.54 17.41 -3.60
CA LEU A 177 10.71 18.29 -2.45
C LEU A 177 11.95 17.95 -1.61
N PHE A 178 12.25 16.65 -1.48
CA PHE A 178 13.33 16.18 -0.61
C PHE A 178 14.70 16.21 -1.30
N GLY A 179 14.74 16.50 -2.60
CA GLY A 179 15.97 16.37 -3.39
C GLY A 179 16.45 14.92 -3.50
N LEU A 180 17.69 14.77 -3.90
CA LEU A 180 18.37 13.48 -3.88
C LEU A 180 19.52 13.58 -2.87
N SER A 181 19.67 12.60 -1.99
CA SER A 181 20.83 12.49 -1.12
C SER A 181 22.04 12.11 -1.98
N GLU A 182 23.15 12.79 -1.81
CA GLU A 182 24.43 12.29 -2.28
C GLU A 182 24.84 11.15 -1.36
N ASP A 183 25.23 10.02 -1.93
CA ASP A 183 25.75 8.90 -1.14
C ASP A 183 27.04 9.34 -0.44
N ASP A 184 26.91 9.67 0.84
CA ASP A 184 28.05 10.09 1.68
C ASP A 184 28.77 8.91 2.35
N GLY A 185 28.38 7.68 1.99
CA GLY A 185 28.90 6.43 2.55
C GLY A 185 28.43 6.17 3.99
N SER A 186 27.44 6.90 4.51
CA SER A 186 26.85 6.62 5.82
C SER A 186 26.12 5.29 5.82
N GLU A 187 26.35 4.49 6.86
CA GLU A 187 25.63 3.22 7.01
C GLU A 187 24.14 3.48 7.29
N ARG A 188 23.27 2.83 6.51
CA ARG A 188 21.84 2.82 6.81
C ARG A 188 21.59 2.05 8.11
N PRO A 189 20.65 2.53 8.96
CA PRO A 189 20.28 1.78 10.16
C PRO A 189 19.79 0.38 9.78
N VAL A 190 20.21 -0.63 10.53
CA VAL A 190 19.66 -1.99 10.39
C VAL A 190 18.26 -1.99 10.96
N SER A 191 17.27 -2.25 10.12
CA SER A 191 15.89 -2.40 10.52
C SER A 191 15.54 -3.86 10.79
N ASP A 192 14.76 -4.11 11.85
CA ASP A 192 14.22 -5.43 12.14
C ASP A 192 12.91 -5.61 11.37
N PRO A 193 12.80 -6.59 10.43
CA PRO A 193 11.61 -6.81 9.62
C PRO A 193 10.37 -7.22 10.41
N ASP A 194 10.50 -7.49 11.70
CA ASP A 194 9.39 -7.79 12.61
C ASP A 194 8.89 -6.55 13.37
N THR A 195 9.52 -5.38 13.18
CA THR A 195 9.01 -4.13 13.75
C THR A 195 7.89 -3.55 12.90
N VAL A 196 6.98 -2.81 13.54
CA VAL A 196 5.86 -2.16 12.84
C VAL A 196 6.39 -1.02 11.98
N VAL A 197 6.03 -1.03 10.70
CA VAL A 197 6.40 0.00 9.72
C VAL A 197 5.20 0.68 9.07
N TYR A 198 3.98 0.11 9.17
CA TYR A 198 2.79 0.62 8.51
C TYR A 198 1.59 0.63 9.45
N LEU A 199 0.89 1.77 9.52
CA LEU A 199 -0.27 2.03 10.38
C LEU A 199 -1.42 2.64 9.57
N PRO A 200 -2.22 1.86 8.84
CA PRO A 200 -3.47 2.33 8.26
C PRO A 200 -4.59 2.40 9.29
N PHE A 201 -5.58 3.26 9.03
CA PHE A 201 -6.81 3.34 9.81
C PHE A 201 -7.98 2.74 9.05
N THR A 202 -8.84 2.01 9.77
CA THR A 202 -10.12 1.50 9.25
C THR A 202 -11.26 2.23 9.92
N SER A 203 -12.35 2.47 9.17
CA SER A 203 -13.61 2.97 9.71
C SER A 203 -14.31 1.85 10.48
N GLY A 204 -13.90 1.57 11.70
CA GLY A 204 -14.47 0.47 12.48
C GLY A 204 -16.00 0.48 12.54
N THR A 205 -16.63 -0.69 12.62
CA THR A 205 -18.09 -0.87 12.76
C THR A 205 -18.67 -0.19 14.00
N THR A 206 -17.83 0.26 14.93
CA THR A 206 -18.18 0.99 16.15
C THR A 206 -18.11 2.51 16.00
N GLY A 207 -17.81 3.04 14.81
CA GLY A 207 -17.71 4.47 14.52
C GLY A 207 -16.35 5.10 14.82
N GLU A 208 -15.51 4.47 15.63
CA GLU A 208 -14.15 4.95 15.94
C GLU A 208 -13.11 4.32 15.00
N PRO A 209 -12.25 5.11 14.33
CA PRO A 209 -11.18 4.58 13.50
C PRO A 209 -10.23 3.69 14.30
N LYS A 210 -9.92 2.50 13.78
CA LYS A 210 -8.98 1.55 14.39
C LYS A 210 -7.69 1.56 13.60
N GLY A 211 -6.55 1.67 14.28
CA GLY A 211 -5.23 1.53 13.70
C GLY A 211 -4.89 0.03 13.54
N VAL A 212 -4.51 -0.37 12.35
CA VAL A 212 -4.00 -1.71 12.05
C VAL A 212 -2.47 -1.64 11.94
N LEU A 213 -1.78 -2.65 12.43
CA LEU A 213 -0.33 -2.63 12.50
C LEU A 213 0.26 -3.73 11.62
N HIS A 214 1.17 -3.34 10.73
CA HIS A 214 1.90 -4.26 9.87
C HIS A 214 3.40 -4.10 10.00
N THR A 215 4.10 -5.22 9.90
CA THR A 215 5.56 -5.29 9.82
C THR A 215 5.99 -5.50 8.37
N ASP A 216 7.29 -5.31 8.04
CA ASP A 216 7.81 -5.68 6.74
C ASP A 216 7.48 -7.14 6.39
N ASN A 217 7.66 -8.05 7.34
CA ASN A 217 7.38 -9.46 7.12
C ASN A 217 5.92 -9.76 6.76
N THR A 218 4.93 -9.15 7.44
CA THR A 218 3.51 -9.37 7.11
C THR A 218 3.14 -8.79 5.74
N LEU A 219 3.74 -7.68 5.35
CA LEU A 219 3.51 -7.04 4.05
C LEU A 219 4.19 -7.82 2.92
N LEU A 220 5.48 -8.14 3.10
CA LEU A 220 6.28 -8.81 2.09
C LEU A 220 5.88 -10.27 1.87
N ALA A 221 5.44 -11.00 2.90
CA ALA A 221 4.91 -12.34 2.75
C ALA A 221 3.72 -12.37 1.79
N ASN A 222 2.77 -11.44 1.96
CA ASN A 222 1.61 -11.33 1.08
C ASN A 222 1.99 -10.88 -0.34
N ALA A 223 2.86 -9.86 -0.47
CA ALA A 223 3.31 -9.37 -1.77
C ALA A 223 4.07 -10.44 -2.58
N ARG A 224 4.98 -11.19 -1.92
CA ARG A 224 5.72 -12.30 -2.56
C ARG A 224 4.80 -13.43 -3.02
N THR A 225 3.77 -13.74 -2.23
CA THR A 225 2.76 -14.74 -2.61
C THR A 225 2.01 -14.32 -3.86
N ILE A 226 1.52 -13.08 -3.91
CA ILE A 226 0.85 -12.54 -5.10
C ILE A 226 1.81 -12.55 -6.30
N ALA A 227 3.05 -12.12 -6.10
CA ALA A 227 4.05 -12.06 -7.16
C ALA A 227 4.37 -13.45 -7.73
N ALA A 228 4.48 -14.46 -6.88
CA ALA A 228 4.71 -15.85 -7.32
C ALA A 228 3.50 -16.40 -8.09
N ASP A 229 2.29 -16.23 -7.56
CA ASP A 229 1.06 -16.76 -8.15
C ASP A 229 0.71 -16.09 -9.49
N TRP A 230 1.08 -14.81 -9.65
CA TRP A 230 0.79 -14.01 -10.84
C TRP A 230 2.04 -13.71 -11.70
N HIS A 231 3.13 -14.42 -11.45
CA HIS A 231 4.37 -14.37 -12.23
C HIS A 231 4.98 -12.97 -12.37
N PHE A 232 4.87 -12.14 -11.31
CA PHE A 232 5.51 -10.83 -11.32
C PHE A 232 7.03 -10.97 -11.32
N SER A 233 7.68 -10.06 -12.01
CA SER A 233 9.14 -10.00 -12.14
C SER A 233 9.60 -8.54 -12.19
N SER A 234 10.89 -8.34 -12.32
CA SER A 234 11.46 -7.00 -12.52
C SER A 234 11.05 -6.32 -13.84
N ALA A 235 10.41 -7.04 -14.76
CA ALA A 235 9.80 -6.48 -15.96
C ALA A 235 8.33 -6.05 -15.73
N SER A 236 7.74 -6.35 -14.57
CA SER A 236 6.36 -5.99 -14.28
C SER A 236 6.19 -4.48 -14.11
N ARG A 237 5.17 -3.93 -14.77
CA ARG A 237 4.73 -2.55 -14.67
C ARG A 237 3.34 -2.53 -14.05
N ILE A 238 3.29 -2.27 -12.75
CA ILE A 238 2.08 -2.36 -11.94
C ILE A 238 1.44 -0.98 -11.86
N TYR A 239 0.25 -0.83 -12.45
CA TYR A 239 -0.52 0.39 -12.38
C TYR A 239 -1.56 0.29 -11.25
N THR A 240 -1.53 1.21 -10.30
CA THR A 240 -2.53 1.24 -9.23
C THR A 240 -3.55 2.35 -9.43
N MET A 241 -4.81 1.97 -9.61
CA MET A 241 -5.95 2.91 -9.63
C MET A 241 -6.43 3.24 -8.21
N SER A 242 -6.00 2.46 -7.22
CA SER A 242 -6.24 2.75 -5.81
C SER A 242 -5.12 3.61 -5.24
N PRO A 243 -5.43 4.63 -4.43
CA PRO A 243 -4.39 5.48 -3.83
C PRO A 243 -3.52 4.70 -2.84
N LEU A 244 -2.28 5.14 -2.66
CA LEU A 244 -1.34 4.54 -1.68
C LEU A 244 -1.81 4.72 -0.22
N SER A 245 -2.77 5.59 0.02
CA SER A 245 -3.45 5.74 1.32
C SER A 245 -4.40 4.57 1.65
N HIS A 246 -4.71 3.72 0.66
CA HIS A 246 -5.54 2.54 0.82
C HIS A 246 -4.69 1.27 0.73
N ASN A 247 -5.00 0.25 1.52
CA ASN A 247 -4.22 -0.99 1.58
C ASN A 247 -4.03 -1.68 0.22
N LEU A 248 -4.99 -1.55 -0.70
CA LEU A 248 -4.87 -2.11 -2.05
C LEU A 248 -3.79 -1.40 -2.88
N GLY A 249 -3.74 -0.05 -2.86
CA GLY A 249 -2.70 0.71 -3.54
C GLY A 249 -1.34 0.55 -2.86
N PHE A 250 -1.32 0.53 -1.52
CA PHE A 250 -0.12 0.25 -0.74
C PHE A 250 0.46 -1.13 -1.10
N GLY A 251 -0.39 -2.15 -1.19
CA GLY A 251 0.01 -3.50 -1.61
C GLY A 251 0.57 -3.57 -3.03
N ALA A 252 0.11 -2.71 -3.95
CA ALA A 252 0.70 -2.59 -5.29
C ALA A 252 2.14 -2.10 -5.23
N LEU A 253 2.44 -1.08 -4.40
CA LEU A 253 3.81 -0.59 -4.17
C LEU A 253 4.70 -1.69 -3.60
N ILE A 254 4.25 -2.38 -2.55
CA ILE A 254 5.03 -3.45 -1.93
C ILE A 254 5.27 -4.61 -2.92
N SER A 255 4.27 -4.93 -3.77
CA SER A 255 4.42 -5.95 -4.81
C SER A 255 5.45 -5.54 -5.87
N ALA A 256 5.47 -4.28 -6.30
CA ALA A 256 6.47 -3.76 -7.24
C ALA A 256 7.89 -3.84 -6.63
N ILE A 257 8.08 -3.37 -5.41
CA ILE A 257 9.38 -3.41 -4.71
C ILE A 257 9.84 -4.87 -4.51
N ALA A 258 8.93 -5.77 -4.12
CA ALA A 258 9.25 -7.17 -3.84
C ALA A 258 9.88 -7.90 -5.03
N VAL A 259 9.58 -7.47 -6.26
CA VAL A 259 10.13 -8.06 -7.50
C VAL A 259 11.10 -7.14 -8.26
N GLY A 260 11.31 -5.91 -7.78
CA GLY A 260 12.13 -4.91 -8.47
C GLY A 260 11.48 -4.39 -9.76
N GLY A 261 10.15 -4.39 -9.84
CA GLY A 261 9.35 -3.85 -10.94
C GLY A 261 9.02 -2.37 -10.79
N GLU A 262 8.23 -1.81 -11.72
CA GLU A 262 7.79 -0.40 -11.70
C GLU A 262 6.38 -0.26 -11.12
N LEU A 263 6.18 0.70 -10.22
CA LEU A 263 4.86 1.17 -9.81
C LEU A 263 4.46 2.42 -10.61
N ILE A 264 3.25 2.42 -11.17
CA ILE A 264 2.66 3.56 -11.87
C ILE A 264 1.43 4.01 -11.08
N LEU A 265 1.41 5.27 -10.70
CA LEU A 265 0.33 5.88 -9.92
C LEU A 265 -0.78 6.40 -10.83
N HIS A 266 -2.04 6.24 -10.40
CA HIS A 266 -3.19 6.80 -11.08
C HIS A 266 -3.42 8.25 -10.64
N ASP A 267 -2.82 9.16 -11.37
CA ASP A 267 -2.96 10.63 -11.24
C ASP A 267 -3.40 11.27 -12.57
N LEU A 268 -4.22 10.53 -13.31
CA LEU A 268 -4.66 10.88 -14.66
C LEU A 268 -5.37 12.24 -14.67
N PRO A 269 -4.88 13.25 -15.45
CA PRO A 269 -5.54 14.54 -15.57
C PRO A 269 -6.94 14.39 -16.18
N LYS A 270 -7.82 15.33 -15.85
CA LYS A 270 -9.19 15.32 -16.36
C LYS A 270 -9.23 15.44 -17.88
N GLY A 271 -9.83 14.48 -18.54
CA GLY A 271 -9.98 14.44 -19.99
C GLY A 271 -8.94 13.59 -20.72
N GLU A 272 -7.91 13.13 -20.00
CA GLU A 272 -6.96 12.17 -20.56
C GLU A 272 -7.54 10.75 -20.58
N SER A 273 -7.07 9.92 -21.53
CA SER A 273 -7.52 8.55 -21.73
C SER A 273 -6.74 7.59 -20.85
N LEU A 274 -7.45 6.77 -20.07
CA LEU A 274 -6.84 5.67 -19.31
C LEU A 274 -6.20 4.64 -20.25
N LEU A 275 -6.87 4.30 -21.35
CA LEU A 275 -6.34 3.34 -22.34
C LEU A 275 -5.03 3.82 -22.95
N SER A 276 -4.94 5.12 -23.29
CA SER A 276 -3.70 5.70 -23.80
C SER A 276 -2.59 5.60 -22.75
N ARG A 277 -2.89 5.99 -21.51
CA ARG A 277 -1.94 5.91 -20.40
C ARG A 277 -1.41 4.49 -20.15
N LEU A 278 -2.30 3.50 -20.16
CA LEU A 278 -1.91 2.10 -19.97
C LEU A 278 -0.99 1.57 -21.09
N ARG A 279 -1.26 1.97 -22.34
CA ARG A 279 -0.40 1.64 -23.49
C ARG A 279 0.95 2.34 -23.40
N ASP A 280 0.95 3.65 -23.17
CA ASP A 280 2.16 4.49 -23.12
C ASP A 280 3.12 4.05 -22.02
N THR A 281 2.57 3.55 -20.92
CA THR A 281 3.36 3.01 -19.81
C THR A 281 3.70 1.54 -19.98
N GLY A 282 3.10 0.83 -20.95
CA GLY A 282 3.26 -0.62 -21.14
C GLY A 282 2.84 -1.40 -19.89
N THR A 283 1.73 -0.97 -19.25
CA THR A 283 1.22 -1.56 -18.03
C THR A 283 0.94 -3.05 -18.20
N THR A 284 1.50 -3.88 -17.31
CA THR A 284 1.33 -5.34 -17.36
C THR A 284 0.28 -5.86 -16.39
N PHE A 285 0.00 -5.12 -15.31
CA PHE A 285 -0.96 -5.52 -14.28
C PHE A 285 -1.62 -4.31 -13.61
N LEU A 286 -2.93 -4.42 -13.35
CA LEU A 286 -3.73 -3.39 -12.67
C LEU A 286 -4.09 -3.78 -11.23
N PHE A 287 -4.16 -2.75 -10.37
CA PHE A 287 -4.78 -2.84 -9.05
C PHE A 287 -5.92 -1.83 -8.95
N GLY A 288 -7.13 -2.28 -8.59
CA GLY A 288 -8.27 -1.39 -8.47
C GLY A 288 -9.48 -2.05 -7.81
N VAL A 289 -10.59 -1.33 -7.86
CA VAL A 289 -11.88 -1.76 -7.32
C VAL A 289 -12.87 -2.01 -8.47
N PRO A 290 -14.05 -2.65 -8.24
CA PRO A 290 -14.97 -3.00 -9.33
C PRO A 290 -15.41 -1.82 -10.21
N THR A 291 -15.55 -0.61 -9.66
CA THR A 291 -15.88 0.58 -10.45
C THR A 291 -14.79 0.92 -11.47
N HIS A 292 -13.52 0.77 -11.11
CA HIS A 292 -12.41 0.98 -12.04
C HIS A 292 -12.43 -0.02 -13.21
N ALA A 293 -12.81 -1.27 -12.95
CA ALA A 293 -12.98 -2.26 -14.02
C ALA A 293 -14.12 -1.91 -14.96
N ILE A 294 -15.24 -1.44 -14.41
CA ILE A 294 -16.41 -0.97 -15.19
C ILE A 294 -16.03 0.23 -16.06
N ASP A 295 -15.29 1.18 -15.51
CA ASP A 295 -14.85 2.38 -16.24
C ASP A 295 -13.86 2.01 -17.37
N LEU A 296 -12.90 1.13 -17.11
CA LEU A 296 -11.98 0.60 -18.13
C LEU A 296 -12.73 -0.09 -19.27
N LEU A 297 -13.70 -0.96 -18.95
CA LEU A 297 -14.52 -1.64 -19.96
C LEU A 297 -15.41 -0.66 -20.74
N ALA A 298 -15.93 0.37 -20.09
CA ALA A 298 -16.70 1.40 -20.76
C ALA A 298 -15.85 2.20 -21.77
N GLU A 299 -14.60 2.49 -21.43
CA GLU A 299 -13.64 3.12 -22.33
C GLU A 299 -13.25 2.21 -23.49
N LEU A 300 -12.98 0.91 -23.23
CA LEU A 300 -12.70 -0.09 -24.26
C LEU A 300 -13.85 -0.23 -25.26
N ARG A 301 -15.11 -0.25 -24.79
CA ARG A 301 -16.30 -0.33 -25.66
C ARG A 301 -16.48 0.94 -26.51
N ARG A 302 -16.17 2.12 -25.96
CA ARG A 302 -16.33 3.39 -26.64
C ARG A 302 -15.25 3.64 -27.69
N ASP A 303 -13.99 3.42 -27.31
CA ASP A 303 -12.84 3.85 -28.10
C ASP A 303 -12.19 2.66 -28.86
N GLY A 304 -12.53 1.46 -28.49
CA GLY A 304 -11.96 0.24 -29.05
C GLY A 304 -10.48 0.04 -28.71
N GLY A 305 -9.87 -0.97 -29.29
CA GLY A 305 -8.45 -1.24 -29.21
C GLY A 305 -8.09 -2.32 -28.16
N GLU A 306 -6.82 -2.61 -28.08
CA GLU A 306 -6.26 -3.70 -27.29
C GLU A 306 -5.25 -3.14 -26.28
N LEU A 307 -5.06 -3.89 -25.20
CA LEU A 307 -4.03 -3.68 -24.18
C LEU A 307 -3.12 -4.93 -24.15
N PRO A 308 -2.24 -5.12 -25.15
CA PRO A 308 -1.53 -6.38 -25.35
C PRO A 308 -0.56 -6.73 -24.22
N ASP A 309 -0.09 -5.73 -23.48
CA ASP A 309 0.82 -5.95 -22.35
C ASP A 309 0.07 -6.25 -21.04
N LEU A 310 -1.23 -5.94 -20.97
CA LEU A 310 -2.01 -6.06 -19.74
C LEU A 310 -2.51 -7.50 -19.54
N ALA A 311 -1.77 -8.27 -18.75
CA ALA A 311 -2.09 -9.66 -18.44
C ALA A 311 -3.19 -9.84 -17.41
N GLY A 312 -3.28 -8.94 -16.41
CA GLY A 312 -4.22 -9.13 -15.32
C GLY A 312 -4.68 -7.87 -14.61
N PHE A 313 -5.80 -8.01 -13.92
CA PHE A 313 -6.40 -6.94 -13.12
C PHE A 313 -6.86 -7.47 -11.77
N ARG A 314 -6.15 -7.08 -10.71
CA ARG A 314 -6.58 -7.31 -9.33
C ARG A 314 -7.74 -6.40 -8.98
N ILE A 315 -8.90 -7.00 -8.72
CA ILE A 315 -10.13 -6.31 -8.36
C ILE A 315 -10.54 -6.75 -6.96
N SER A 316 -10.57 -5.81 -6.02
CA SER A 316 -10.87 -6.09 -4.61
C SER A 316 -11.59 -4.89 -3.96
N GLY A 317 -12.04 -5.03 -2.70
CA GLY A 317 -12.72 -3.99 -1.93
C GLY A 317 -14.25 -4.08 -1.98
N ALA A 318 -14.82 -4.76 -2.96
CA ALA A 318 -16.24 -5.12 -3.06
C ALA A 318 -16.40 -6.38 -3.93
N ALA A 319 -17.61 -6.95 -3.93
CA ALA A 319 -17.92 -8.07 -4.81
C ALA A 319 -17.77 -7.65 -6.29
N VAL A 320 -17.06 -8.45 -7.07
CA VAL A 320 -16.86 -8.22 -8.50
C VAL A 320 -18.04 -8.86 -9.26
N PRO A 321 -18.77 -8.11 -10.09
CA PRO A 321 -19.85 -8.69 -10.87
C PRO A 321 -19.30 -9.72 -11.89
N ASP A 322 -19.95 -10.88 -12.00
CA ASP A 322 -19.56 -11.96 -12.92
C ASP A 322 -19.43 -11.47 -14.37
N ALA A 323 -20.37 -10.60 -14.81
CA ALA A 323 -20.34 -10.02 -16.14
C ALA A 323 -19.10 -9.15 -16.41
N VAL A 324 -18.58 -8.44 -15.39
CA VAL A 324 -17.36 -7.64 -15.49
C VAL A 324 -16.16 -8.56 -15.67
N CYS A 325 -16.09 -9.64 -14.88
CA CYS A 325 -15.02 -10.62 -15.01
C CYS A 325 -15.04 -11.31 -16.41
N ALA A 326 -16.22 -11.70 -16.89
CA ALA A 326 -16.36 -12.34 -18.19
C ALA A 326 -15.91 -11.41 -19.33
N GLU A 327 -16.33 -10.13 -19.31
CA GLU A 327 -15.96 -9.16 -20.34
C GLU A 327 -14.46 -8.83 -20.32
N LEU A 328 -13.82 -8.75 -19.14
CA LEU A 328 -12.36 -8.61 -19.06
C LEU A 328 -11.64 -9.79 -19.70
N LEU A 329 -12.10 -11.03 -19.45
CA LEU A 329 -11.55 -12.23 -20.11
C LEU A 329 -11.70 -12.18 -21.64
N ASP A 330 -12.83 -11.68 -22.16
CA ASP A 330 -13.04 -11.49 -23.60
C ASP A 330 -12.04 -10.49 -24.21
N HIS A 331 -11.54 -9.54 -23.42
CA HIS A 331 -10.46 -8.61 -23.79
C HIS A 331 -9.06 -9.15 -23.52
N GLY A 332 -8.91 -10.40 -23.10
CA GLY A 332 -7.61 -11.01 -22.78
C GLY A 332 -7.00 -10.54 -21.44
N ILE A 333 -7.77 -9.86 -20.61
CA ILE A 333 -7.35 -9.38 -19.29
C ILE A 333 -7.88 -10.36 -18.24
N THR A 334 -7.00 -11.05 -17.53
CA THR A 334 -7.42 -12.02 -16.51
C THR A 334 -7.76 -11.31 -15.19
N PRO A 335 -9.02 -11.36 -14.71
CA PRO A 335 -9.36 -10.80 -13.40
C PRO A 335 -8.75 -11.59 -12.26
N GLN A 336 -8.05 -10.92 -11.34
CA GLN A 336 -7.79 -11.43 -10.01
C GLN A 336 -8.91 -10.95 -9.09
N SER A 337 -10.03 -11.68 -9.08
CA SER A 337 -11.12 -11.43 -8.13
C SER A 337 -10.67 -11.87 -6.74
N GLY A 338 -10.65 -10.97 -5.77
CA GLY A 338 -10.12 -11.30 -4.46
C GLY A 338 -10.78 -10.57 -3.32
N TYR A 339 -10.69 -11.21 -2.15
CA TYR A 339 -11.07 -10.64 -0.87
C TYR A 339 -9.83 -10.33 -0.05
N GLY A 340 -9.86 -9.18 0.59
CA GLY A 340 -8.84 -8.74 1.53
C GLY A 340 -9.40 -7.71 2.48
N MET A 341 -8.68 -7.44 3.52
CA MET A 341 -9.00 -6.43 4.50
C MET A 341 -7.71 -5.80 5.03
N THR A 342 -7.82 -4.63 5.62
CA THR A 342 -6.64 -3.94 6.13
C THR A 342 -5.84 -4.82 7.11
N GLU A 343 -6.53 -5.58 7.94
CA GLU A 343 -5.95 -6.44 8.98
C GLU A 343 -5.24 -7.70 8.43
N ALA A 344 -5.51 -8.09 7.17
CA ALA A 344 -5.01 -9.36 6.61
C ALA A 344 -4.42 -9.20 5.20
N CYS A 345 -4.28 -7.98 4.68
CA CYS A 345 -3.89 -7.74 3.30
C CYS A 345 -4.76 -8.55 2.32
N SER A 346 -4.15 -9.32 1.42
CA SER A 346 -4.87 -10.20 0.50
C SER A 346 -5.08 -11.55 1.16
N HIS A 347 -6.33 -11.93 1.33
CA HIS A 347 -6.71 -13.13 2.08
C HIS A 347 -6.90 -14.35 1.18
N HIS A 348 -7.65 -14.17 0.08
CA HIS A 348 -7.84 -15.15 -0.97
C HIS A 348 -8.16 -14.45 -2.30
N TYR A 349 -7.86 -15.10 -3.40
CA TYR A 349 -8.08 -14.57 -4.75
C TYR A 349 -8.06 -15.69 -5.80
N THR A 350 -8.56 -15.38 -7.00
CA THR A 350 -8.46 -16.26 -8.17
C THR A 350 -7.05 -16.26 -8.75
N LEU A 351 -6.63 -17.39 -9.30
CA LEU A 351 -5.33 -17.58 -9.94
C LEU A 351 -5.42 -17.39 -11.46
N PRO A 352 -4.31 -17.05 -12.16
CA PRO A 352 -4.33 -16.84 -13.61
C PRO A 352 -4.75 -18.09 -14.40
N ASP A 353 -4.41 -19.27 -13.90
CA ASP A 353 -4.74 -20.56 -14.54
C ASP A 353 -6.06 -21.18 -14.03
N ASP A 354 -6.83 -20.49 -13.21
CA ASP A 354 -8.15 -20.95 -12.81
C ASP A 354 -9.10 -21.02 -14.01
N PRO A 355 -9.99 -22.00 -14.06
CA PRO A 355 -10.99 -22.06 -15.13
C PRO A 355 -11.91 -20.83 -15.09
N PRO A 356 -12.38 -20.33 -16.25
CA PRO A 356 -13.22 -19.12 -16.34
C PRO A 356 -14.39 -19.10 -15.35
N ALA A 357 -15.06 -20.21 -15.13
CA ALA A 357 -16.17 -20.32 -14.17
C ALA A 357 -15.74 -20.05 -12.70
N ARG A 358 -14.50 -20.31 -12.34
CA ARG A 358 -13.97 -19.97 -11.02
C ARG A 358 -13.60 -18.49 -10.96
N ILE A 359 -12.98 -17.95 -12.02
CA ILE A 359 -12.59 -16.53 -12.11
C ILE A 359 -13.84 -15.63 -12.03
N THR A 360 -14.92 -15.99 -12.73
CA THR A 360 -16.15 -15.18 -12.76
C THR A 360 -17.05 -15.37 -11.56
N GLY A 361 -17.13 -16.57 -11.01
CA GLY A 361 -18.14 -16.94 -10.01
C GLY A 361 -17.64 -17.02 -8.57
N THR A 362 -16.36 -16.73 -8.29
CA THR A 362 -15.80 -16.86 -6.94
C THR A 362 -14.78 -15.79 -6.63
N SER A 363 -14.39 -15.68 -5.35
CA SER A 363 -13.24 -14.90 -4.91
C SER A 363 -11.98 -15.77 -4.75
N GLY A 364 -11.93 -16.93 -5.40
CA GLY A 364 -10.76 -17.80 -5.47
C GLY A 364 -10.50 -18.64 -4.22
N THR A 365 -9.22 -18.92 -3.98
CA THR A 365 -8.73 -19.77 -2.89
C THR A 365 -7.82 -18.98 -1.96
N ALA A 366 -7.62 -19.50 -0.72
CA ALA A 366 -6.67 -18.91 0.22
C ALA A 366 -5.30 -18.74 -0.45
N CYS A 367 -4.69 -17.57 -0.29
CA CYS A 367 -3.33 -17.38 -0.75
C CYS A 367 -2.34 -18.21 0.09
N SER A 368 -1.20 -18.53 -0.47
CA SER A 368 -0.18 -19.32 0.20
C SER A 368 0.22 -18.68 1.53
N GLY A 369 0.36 -19.48 2.58
CA GLY A 369 0.61 -18.97 3.93
C GLY A 369 -0.63 -18.55 4.71
N TYR A 370 -1.84 -18.61 4.10
CA TYR A 370 -3.11 -18.27 4.75
C TYR A 370 -3.98 -19.50 4.95
N GLU A 371 -4.63 -19.56 6.12
CA GLU A 371 -5.73 -20.47 6.38
C GLU A 371 -7.04 -19.69 6.35
N VAL A 372 -7.99 -20.11 5.51
CA VAL A 372 -9.30 -19.48 5.37
C VAL A 372 -10.37 -20.51 5.68
N ARG A 373 -11.30 -20.16 6.55
CA ARG A 373 -12.44 -20.99 6.94
C ARG A 373 -13.72 -20.18 6.96
N VAL A 374 -14.84 -20.84 6.79
CA VAL A 374 -16.17 -20.23 6.95
C VAL A 374 -16.79 -20.82 8.21
N PHE A 375 -17.19 -19.97 9.14
CA PHE A 375 -17.85 -20.35 10.38
C PHE A 375 -19.33 -20.08 10.29
N ALA A 376 -20.14 -20.95 10.90
CA ALA A 376 -21.58 -20.80 10.93
C ALA A 376 -22.00 -19.49 11.61
N GLN A 377 -23.09 -18.86 11.14
CA GLN A 377 -23.54 -17.59 11.70
C GLN A 377 -24.04 -17.69 13.14
N ASP A 378 -24.57 -18.86 13.50
CA ASP A 378 -25.15 -19.19 14.82
C ASP A 378 -24.12 -19.70 15.83
N ASP A 379 -22.96 -20.19 15.37
CA ASP A 379 -21.89 -20.71 16.22
C ASP A 379 -20.49 -20.40 15.62
N PRO A 380 -19.77 -19.42 16.15
CA PRO A 380 -18.45 -19.03 15.64
C PRO A 380 -17.34 -20.09 15.87
N ASN A 381 -17.62 -21.17 16.58
CA ASN A 381 -16.69 -22.29 16.78
C ASN A 381 -16.98 -23.47 15.85
N ARG A 382 -18.10 -23.45 15.11
CA ARG A 382 -18.47 -24.49 14.16
C ARG A 382 -18.13 -24.04 12.74
N GLU A 383 -17.39 -24.85 12.00
CA GLU A 383 -17.21 -24.63 10.57
C GLU A 383 -18.55 -24.83 9.84
N ALA A 384 -18.85 -23.93 8.90
CA ALA A 384 -20.03 -24.02 8.06
C ALA A 384 -19.91 -25.23 7.10
N ALA A 385 -21.04 -25.90 6.84
CA ALA A 385 -21.09 -26.94 5.83
C ALA A 385 -20.95 -26.34 4.41
N VAL A 386 -20.67 -27.20 3.42
CA VAL A 386 -20.61 -26.78 2.02
C VAL A 386 -21.97 -26.20 1.61
N ASN A 387 -21.99 -25.01 1.01
CA ASN A 387 -23.15 -24.20 0.65
C ASN A 387 -23.92 -23.60 1.84
N GLU A 388 -23.43 -23.71 3.07
CA GLU A 388 -23.98 -22.98 4.21
C GLU A 388 -23.40 -21.55 4.22
N ILE A 389 -24.27 -20.56 4.40
CA ILE A 389 -23.84 -19.17 4.55
C ILE A 389 -23.24 -18.97 5.94
N GLY A 390 -22.04 -18.38 5.99
CA GLY A 390 -21.33 -18.18 7.25
C GLY A 390 -20.42 -16.94 7.23
N GLN A 391 -19.66 -16.78 8.31
CA GLN A 391 -18.69 -15.73 8.49
C GLN A 391 -17.31 -16.22 8.09
N ILE A 392 -16.61 -15.46 7.23
CA ILE A 392 -15.24 -15.76 6.84
C ILE A 392 -14.30 -15.46 8.00
N GLY A 393 -13.52 -16.44 8.38
CA GLY A 393 -12.40 -16.30 9.31
C GLY A 393 -11.10 -16.71 8.62
N GLY A 394 -10.01 -16.05 9.00
CA GLY A 394 -8.72 -16.40 8.45
C GLY A 394 -7.56 -16.01 9.37
N ARG A 395 -6.42 -16.60 9.09
CA ARG A 395 -5.13 -16.23 9.67
C ARG A 395 -4.05 -16.41 8.62
N GLY A 396 -3.09 -15.51 8.58
CA GLY A 396 -2.02 -15.48 7.58
C GLY A 396 -0.62 -15.38 8.18
N SER A 397 0.33 -15.41 7.28
CA SER A 397 1.76 -15.20 7.53
C SER A 397 2.11 -13.73 7.69
#